data_829c2e0d092f68309fab8f370e8ba5bb
#
_entry.id   829c2e0d092f68309fab8f370e8ba5bb
#
_cell.length_a   1.000
_cell.length_b   1.000
_cell.length_c   1.000
_cell.angle_alpha   90.00
_cell.angle_beta   90.00
_cell.angle_gamma   90.00
#
_symmetry.space_group_name_H-M   'P 1'
#
loop_
_entity.id
_entity.type
_entity.pdbx_description
1 polymer ?
#
loop_
_entity_poly.entity_id
_entity_poly.type
_entity_poly.pdbx_seq_one_letter_code
_entity_poly.pdbx_strand_id
1 'polypeptide(L)'
;MSEVRTPSVDEPPVVGRLSSLDRFLPVWIGIAMVVGLLLGRWIPGLNEALESVAVDGISLPIALGLLIMMYPVLAKVRYDRLDTVTGDRKLLVSSLVLNWLLGPALMFALAWLMLPDLPEYRTGLIIVGLARCIAMVIIWNDLACGDREAAAVLVALNSVFQVFMFAVLGWFYLSVLPGWLGWEQATIDTSPWQIAKSVLIFLGIPLLAGYLSRRLGEKAKGRQWYEQSFLPKVGPWALYGLLFTIVILFALQGEQITSRPWDVARIALPLLAYFAIMWGGGYLTGAVLRLGYQRTTTLAFTAAGNNFELAIAVAIATYGATSGQALAGVVGPLIEVPVLVALVYVSLALRRFFPAPGPGQSSPPTEGIRNDR
;
A
#
# COMPACT_ATOMS: atom_id res chain seq x y z
N MET A 1 -31.27 -29.49 14.83
CA MET A 1 -30.78 -28.42 15.74
C MET A 1 -29.25 -28.50 15.73
N SER A 2 -28.61 -27.77 14.84
CA SER A 2 -27.15 -27.68 14.75
C SER A 2 -26.72 -26.42 15.52
N GLU A 3 -25.94 -26.63 16.55
CA GLU A 3 -25.40 -25.58 17.39
C GLU A 3 -24.63 -24.55 16.54
N VAL A 4 -25.08 -23.31 16.61
CA VAL A 4 -24.32 -22.16 16.14
C VAL A 4 -23.09 -22.06 17.07
N ARG A 5 -21.93 -22.51 16.58
CA ARG A 5 -20.67 -22.28 17.29
C ARG A 5 -20.44 -20.77 17.38
N THR A 6 -20.70 -20.22 18.52
CA THR A 6 -20.13 -18.94 18.94
C THR A 6 -18.61 -19.05 18.87
N PRO A 7 -17.88 -18.02 18.35
CA PRO A 7 -16.42 -18.05 18.40
C PRO A 7 -15.98 -18.24 19.84
N SER A 8 -15.20 -19.29 20.09
CA SER A 8 -14.63 -19.55 21.40
C SER A 8 -13.76 -18.37 21.83
N VAL A 9 -13.80 -18.06 23.13
CA VAL A 9 -13.01 -17.00 23.79
C VAL A 9 -11.48 -17.22 23.65
N ASP A 10 -11.06 -18.34 23.04
CA ASP A 10 -9.68 -18.80 22.86
C ASP A 10 -9.07 -18.50 21.46
N GLU A 11 -9.73 -17.72 20.58
CA GLU A 11 -9.06 -17.33 19.36
C GLU A 11 -7.91 -16.35 19.68
N PRO A 12 -6.68 -16.61 19.21
CA PRO A 12 -5.56 -15.71 19.48
C PRO A 12 -5.90 -14.30 18.97
N PRO A 13 -5.45 -13.25 19.68
CA PRO A 13 -5.72 -11.89 19.27
C PRO A 13 -5.23 -11.68 17.81
N VAL A 14 -5.92 -10.81 17.07
CA VAL A 14 -5.67 -10.55 15.63
C VAL A 14 -4.17 -10.39 15.33
N VAL A 15 -3.45 -9.69 16.21
CA VAL A 15 -1.99 -9.50 16.13
C VAL A 15 -1.21 -10.81 16.22
N GLY A 16 -1.75 -11.85 16.88
CA GLY A 16 -1.13 -13.17 16.99
C GLY A 16 -1.19 -14.01 15.71
N ARG A 17 -2.03 -13.61 14.74
CA ARG A 17 -2.15 -14.27 13.42
C ARG A 17 -1.19 -13.73 12.37
N LEU A 18 -0.53 -12.60 12.65
CA LEU A 18 0.52 -12.05 11.80
C LEU A 18 1.82 -12.86 11.95
N SER A 19 2.63 -12.89 10.87
CA SER A 19 4.01 -13.33 11.02
C SER A 19 4.73 -12.46 12.06
N SER A 20 5.75 -12.98 12.73
CA SER A 20 6.51 -12.19 13.70
C SER A 20 7.12 -10.94 13.08
N LEU A 21 7.47 -10.98 11.80
CA LEU A 21 7.98 -9.81 11.06
C LEU A 21 6.90 -8.77 10.84
N ASP A 22 5.72 -9.18 10.36
CA ASP A 22 4.62 -8.25 10.08
C ASP A 22 4.00 -7.69 11.37
N ARG A 23 3.96 -8.52 12.43
CA ARG A 23 3.46 -8.11 13.75
C ARG A 23 4.23 -6.93 14.34
N PHE A 24 5.55 -6.95 14.20
CA PHE A 24 6.46 -5.92 14.74
C PHE A 24 6.91 -4.92 13.67
N LEU A 25 6.22 -4.84 12.54
CA LEU A 25 6.58 -3.92 11.46
C LEU A 25 6.75 -2.47 11.92
N PRO A 26 5.87 -1.86 12.75
CA PRO A 26 6.09 -0.51 13.26
C PRO A 26 7.37 -0.37 14.09
N VAL A 27 7.73 -1.41 14.84
CA VAL A 27 8.96 -1.44 15.65
C VAL A 27 10.19 -1.52 14.73
N TRP A 28 10.15 -2.37 13.71
CA TRP A 28 11.24 -2.49 12.73
C TRP A 28 11.43 -1.19 11.95
N ILE A 29 10.34 -0.54 11.54
CA ILE A 29 10.39 0.78 10.90
C ILE A 29 11.02 1.79 11.86
N GLY A 30 10.57 1.86 13.12
CA GLY A 30 11.16 2.75 14.12
C GLY A 30 12.66 2.50 14.34
N ILE A 31 13.08 1.24 14.43
CA ILE A 31 14.50 0.88 14.54
C ILE A 31 15.27 1.33 13.28
N ALA A 32 14.76 1.07 12.09
CA ALA A 32 15.38 1.46 10.84
C ALA A 32 15.54 3.00 10.75
N MET A 33 14.51 3.75 11.20
CA MET A 33 14.56 5.21 11.27
C MET A 33 15.69 5.68 12.21
N VAL A 34 15.74 5.14 13.44
CA VAL A 34 16.80 5.49 14.41
C VAL A 34 18.17 5.13 13.87
N VAL A 35 18.34 3.94 13.31
CA VAL A 35 19.61 3.52 12.69
C VAL A 35 20.01 4.47 11.56
N GLY A 36 19.06 4.84 10.69
CA GLY A 36 19.30 5.80 9.62
C GLY A 36 19.77 7.16 10.14
N LEU A 37 19.06 7.72 11.13
CA LEU A 37 19.43 8.97 11.79
C LEU A 37 20.84 8.93 12.37
N LEU A 38 21.18 7.84 13.04
CA LEU A 38 22.52 7.67 13.65
C LEU A 38 23.61 7.56 12.57
N LEU A 39 23.36 6.80 11.51
CA LEU A 39 24.32 6.66 10.38
C LEU A 39 24.56 8.01 9.68
N GLY A 40 23.49 8.77 9.39
CA GLY A 40 23.62 10.10 8.79
C GLY A 40 24.39 11.08 9.66
N ARG A 41 24.30 10.95 11.00
CA ARG A 41 25.03 11.79 11.94
C ARG A 41 26.49 11.37 12.16
N TRP A 42 26.77 10.06 12.14
CA TRP A 42 28.10 9.51 12.51
C TRP A 42 29.02 9.30 11.31
N ILE A 43 28.49 9.26 10.09
CA ILE A 43 29.29 9.07 8.88
C ILE A 43 29.31 10.38 8.09
N PRO A 44 30.30 11.25 8.29
CA PRO A 44 30.47 12.45 7.49
C PRO A 44 30.67 12.08 6.02
N GLY A 45 29.99 12.78 5.11
CA GLY A 45 30.10 12.53 3.66
C GLY A 45 29.22 11.36 3.15
N LEU A 46 28.40 10.73 3.99
CA LEU A 46 27.48 9.67 3.54
C LEU A 46 26.51 10.18 2.46
N ASN A 47 26.01 11.40 2.61
CA ASN A 47 25.12 12.03 1.63
C ASN A 47 25.83 12.23 0.29
N GLU A 48 27.06 12.76 0.32
CA GLU A 48 27.89 12.96 -0.87
C GLU A 48 28.21 11.63 -1.56
N ALA A 49 28.50 10.58 -0.78
CA ALA A 49 28.76 9.24 -1.30
C ALA A 49 27.50 8.62 -1.96
N LEU A 50 26.33 8.79 -1.37
CA LEU A 50 25.07 8.29 -1.93
C LEU A 50 24.63 9.09 -3.18
N GLU A 51 24.93 10.38 -3.22
CA GLU A 51 24.68 11.24 -4.38
C GLU A 51 25.68 10.99 -5.53
N SER A 52 26.93 10.66 -5.23
CA SER A 52 27.97 10.39 -6.24
C SER A 52 27.64 9.17 -7.13
N VAL A 53 26.82 8.25 -6.64
CA VAL A 53 26.34 7.07 -7.38
C VAL A 53 24.89 7.24 -7.86
N ALA A 54 24.42 8.47 -8.00
CA ALA A 54 23.09 8.74 -8.51
C ALA A 54 23.04 8.71 -10.05
N VAL A 55 21.98 8.14 -10.59
CA VAL A 55 21.66 8.15 -12.02
C VAL A 55 20.30 8.81 -12.19
N ASP A 56 20.22 9.82 -13.03
CA ASP A 56 19.01 10.63 -13.24
C ASP A 56 18.42 11.20 -11.91
N GLY A 57 19.28 11.59 -10.97
CA GLY A 57 18.87 12.14 -9.67
C GLY A 57 18.44 11.09 -8.63
N ILE A 58 18.50 9.80 -8.94
CA ILE A 58 18.14 8.72 -8.02
C ILE A 58 19.40 7.98 -7.60
N SER A 59 19.69 7.94 -6.31
CA SER A 59 20.77 7.12 -5.75
C SER A 59 20.57 5.65 -6.08
N LEU A 60 21.58 4.98 -6.66
CA LEU A 60 21.52 3.56 -7.01
C LEU A 60 21.16 2.65 -5.82
N PRO A 61 21.69 2.83 -4.60
CA PRO A 61 21.28 2.05 -3.44
C PRO A 61 19.78 2.18 -3.13
N ILE A 62 19.21 3.38 -3.25
CA ILE A 62 17.77 3.61 -3.05
C ILE A 62 16.98 2.90 -4.15
N ALA A 63 17.37 3.08 -5.41
CA ALA A 63 16.71 2.42 -6.53
C ALA A 63 16.70 0.89 -6.39
N LEU A 64 17.83 0.31 -5.97
CA LEU A 64 17.96 -1.12 -5.72
C LEU A 64 17.06 -1.57 -4.57
N GLY A 65 17.04 -0.85 -3.45
CA GLY A 65 16.17 -1.12 -2.31
C GLY A 65 14.69 -1.14 -2.71
N LEU A 66 14.26 -0.14 -3.48
CA LEU A 66 12.90 -0.02 -3.99
C LEU A 66 12.52 -1.17 -4.95
N LEU A 67 13.41 -1.56 -5.87
CA LEU A 67 13.16 -2.67 -6.80
C LEU A 67 13.10 -4.02 -6.06
N ILE A 68 14.01 -4.24 -5.10
CA ILE A 68 14.03 -5.44 -4.25
C ILE A 68 12.73 -5.54 -3.45
N MET A 69 12.22 -4.40 -2.94
CA MET A 69 10.98 -4.33 -2.19
C MET A 69 9.75 -4.64 -3.06
N MET A 70 9.68 -4.06 -4.26
CA MET A 70 8.50 -4.16 -5.12
C MET A 70 8.35 -5.52 -5.81
N TYR A 71 9.43 -6.17 -6.20
CA TYR A 71 9.40 -7.43 -6.94
C TYR A 71 8.67 -8.57 -6.19
N PRO A 72 8.96 -8.89 -4.91
CA PRO A 72 8.27 -9.97 -4.19
C PRO A 72 6.77 -9.72 -4.01
N VAL A 73 6.39 -8.46 -3.84
CA VAL A 73 5.00 -8.05 -3.72
C VAL A 73 4.24 -8.38 -4.99
N LEU A 74 4.80 -8.00 -6.15
CA LEU A 74 4.18 -8.19 -7.45
C LEU A 74 4.27 -9.64 -7.94
N ALA A 75 5.27 -10.40 -7.51
CA ALA A 75 5.36 -11.84 -7.75
C ALA A 75 4.25 -12.65 -7.04
N LYS A 76 3.67 -12.12 -5.93
CA LYS A 76 2.54 -12.75 -5.24
C LYS A 76 1.20 -12.54 -5.95
N VAL A 77 1.08 -11.55 -6.83
CA VAL A 77 -0.18 -11.20 -7.49
C VAL A 77 -0.68 -12.31 -8.40
N ARG A 78 -1.97 -12.63 -8.31
CA ARG A 78 -2.64 -13.69 -9.08
C ARG A 78 -3.36 -13.11 -10.29
N TYR A 79 -2.63 -12.92 -11.37
CA TYR A 79 -3.14 -12.36 -12.62
C TYR A 79 -4.08 -13.30 -13.36
N ASP A 80 -4.03 -14.60 -13.06
CA ASP A 80 -4.86 -15.66 -13.64
C ASP A 80 -6.33 -15.61 -13.15
N ARG A 81 -6.61 -14.83 -12.12
CA ARG A 81 -7.94 -14.74 -11.52
C ARG A 81 -8.72 -13.47 -11.88
N LEU A 82 -8.20 -12.64 -12.75
CA LEU A 82 -8.89 -11.43 -13.21
C LEU A 82 -10.27 -11.74 -13.83
N ASP A 83 -10.40 -12.91 -14.47
CA ASP A 83 -11.66 -13.35 -15.11
C ASP A 83 -12.76 -13.71 -14.09
N THR A 84 -12.41 -14.06 -12.85
CA THR A 84 -13.39 -14.55 -11.87
C THR A 84 -14.19 -13.43 -11.19
N VAL A 85 -13.70 -12.20 -11.19
CA VAL A 85 -14.35 -11.03 -10.54
C VAL A 85 -15.33 -10.32 -11.48
N THR A 86 -15.28 -10.61 -12.78
CA THR A 86 -16.29 -10.07 -13.73
C THR A 86 -17.73 -10.46 -13.37
N GLY A 87 -17.93 -11.46 -12.50
CA GLY A 87 -19.24 -11.89 -11.99
C GLY A 87 -19.89 -10.93 -10.98
N ASP A 88 -19.13 -10.19 -10.17
CA ASP A 88 -19.67 -9.22 -9.21
C ASP A 88 -19.39 -7.78 -9.65
N ARG A 89 -20.21 -7.31 -10.60
CA ARG A 89 -20.12 -5.95 -11.13
C ARG A 89 -20.25 -4.88 -10.04
N LYS A 90 -21.04 -5.12 -8.98
CA LYS A 90 -21.22 -4.15 -7.90
C LYS A 90 -19.93 -3.95 -7.12
N LEU A 91 -19.27 -5.02 -6.72
CA LEU A 91 -18.00 -4.96 -6.02
C LEU A 91 -16.93 -4.31 -6.90
N LEU A 92 -16.82 -4.74 -8.16
CA LEU A 92 -15.83 -4.25 -9.10
C LEU A 92 -15.96 -2.74 -9.36
N VAL A 93 -17.17 -2.28 -9.74
CA VAL A 93 -17.40 -0.87 -10.03
C VAL A 93 -17.21 -0.01 -8.78
N SER A 94 -17.71 -0.46 -7.62
CA SER A 94 -17.51 0.25 -6.36
C SER A 94 -16.03 0.38 -6.00
N SER A 95 -15.26 -0.69 -6.19
CA SER A 95 -13.81 -0.66 -5.95
C SER A 95 -13.10 0.30 -6.89
N LEU A 96 -13.42 0.30 -8.19
CA LEU A 96 -12.85 1.23 -9.16
C LEU A 96 -13.17 2.68 -8.80
N VAL A 97 -14.42 2.99 -8.47
CA VAL A 97 -14.84 4.34 -8.08
C VAL A 97 -14.14 4.80 -6.80
N LEU A 98 -14.10 3.96 -5.77
CA LEU A 98 -13.45 4.29 -4.50
C LEU A 98 -11.93 4.47 -4.69
N ASN A 99 -11.29 3.57 -5.41
CA ASN A 99 -9.82 3.59 -5.54
C ASN A 99 -9.32 4.65 -6.54
N TRP A 100 -10.00 4.87 -7.66
CA TRP A 100 -9.46 5.66 -8.77
C TRP A 100 -10.14 7.01 -8.96
N LEU A 101 -11.27 7.25 -8.30
CA LEU A 101 -11.94 8.55 -8.33
C LEU A 101 -11.98 9.19 -6.94
N LEU A 102 -12.61 8.54 -5.96
CA LEU A 102 -12.84 9.14 -4.64
C LEU A 102 -11.56 9.20 -3.79
N GLY A 103 -10.71 8.16 -3.81
CA GLY A 103 -9.48 8.14 -3.04
C GLY A 103 -8.52 9.28 -3.42
N PRO A 104 -8.13 9.42 -4.70
CA PRO A 104 -7.31 10.54 -5.16
C PRO A 104 -7.93 11.91 -4.86
N ALA A 105 -9.23 12.09 -5.14
CA ALA A 105 -9.93 13.34 -4.88
C ALA A 105 -9.96 13.70 -3.38
N LEU A 106 -10.21 12.72 -2.52
CA LEU A 106 -10.20 12.93 -1.07
C LEU A 106 -8.81 13.31 -0.56
N MET A 107 -7.76 12.58 -1.00
CA MET A 107 -6.41 12.92 -0.55
C MET A 107 -6.00 14.30 -1.04
N PHE A 108 -6.33 14.66 -2.28
CA PHE A 108 -6.12 16.01 -2.80
C PHE A 108 -6.81 17.05 -1.93
N ALA A 109 -8.10 16.86 -1.62
CA ALA A 109 -8.86 17.78 -0.79
C ALA A 109 -8.29 17.91 0.63
N LEU A 110 -7.95 16.80 1.29
CA LEU A 110 -7.35 16.78 2.62
C LEU A 110 -5.97 17.45 2.63
N ALA A 111 -5.14 17.17 1.62
CA ALA A 111 -3.81 17.76 1.51
C ALA A 111 -3.89 19.29 1.33
N TRP A 112 -4.77 19.79 0.51
CA TRP A 112 -4.99 21.22 0.33
C TRP A 112 -5.62 21.90 1.56
N LEU A 113 -6.56 21.22 2.23
CA LEU A 113 -7.24 21.78 3.39
C LEU A 113 -6.32 21.84 4.62
N MET A 114 -5.49 20.82 4.83
CA MET A 114 -4.73 20.65 6.08
C MET A 114 -3.26 21.09 5.97
N LEU A 115 -2.72 21.18 4.74
CA LEU A 115 -1.32 21.58 4.46
C LEU A 115 -1.23 22.72 3.43
N PRO A 116 -1.99 23.83 3.59
CA PRO A 116 -1.96 24.93 2.63
C PRO A 116 -0.59 25.64 2.57
N ASP A 117 0.11 25.67 3.69
CA ASP A 117 1.42 26.33 3.91
C ASP A 117 2.64 25.41 3.70
N LEU A 118 2.42 24.12 3.42
CA LEU A 118 3.46 23.11 3.25
C LEU A 118 3.39 22.42 1.88
N PRO A 119 3.73 23.13 0.79
CA PRO A 119 3.49 22.66 -0.59
C PRO A 119 4.21 21.36 -0.93
N GLU A 120 5.41 21.13 -0.40
CA GLU A 120 6.15 19.89 -0.64
C GLU A 120 5.44 18.69 -0.03
N TYR A 121 5.04 18.77 1.25
CA TYR A 121 4.33 17.68 1.94
C TYR A 121 2.95 17.47 1.34
N ARG A 122 2.25 18.56 0.96
CA ARG A 122 0.97 18.50 0.23
C ARG A 122 1.11 17.69 -1.06
N THR A 123 2.11 17.99 -1.87
CA THR A 123 2.42 17.28 -3.12
C THR A 123 2.74 15.80 -2.84
N GLY A 124 3.56 15.52 -1.83
CA GLY A 124 3.89 14.15 -1.43
C GLY A 124 2.66 13.34 -1.01
N LEU A 125 1.75 13.92 -0.23
CA LEU A 125 0.50 13.26 0.15
C LEU A 125 -0.44 13.03 -1.03
N ILE A 126 -0.50 13.97 -1.99
CA ILE A 126 -1.26 13.76 -3.23
C ILE A 126 -0.70 12.53 -3.97
N ILE A 127 0.63 12.42 -4.12
CA ILE A 127 1.29 11.26 -4.73
C ILE A 127 0.93 9.96 -3.99
N VAL A 128 0.95 9.97 -2.66
CA VAL A 128 0.49 8.84 -1.83
C VAL A 128 -0.96 8.49 -2.14
N GLY A 129 -1.83 9.49 -2.25
CA GLY A 129 -3.25 9.32 -2.57
C GLY A 129 -3.53 8.69 -3.94
N LEU A 130 -2.59 8.76 -4.88
CA LEU A 130 -2.70 8.14 -6.21
C LEU A 130 -2.28 6.67 -6.20
N ALA A 131 -1.48 6.24 -5.24
CA ALA A 131 -0.92 4.90 -5.15
C ALA A 131 -1.87 3.95 -4.40
N ARG A 132 -2.38 2.91 -5.05
CA ARG A 132 -3.29 1.94 -4.44
C ARG A 132 -2.55 0.75 -3.86
N CYS A 133 -2.96 0.29 -2.67
CA CYS A 133 -2.34 -0.84 -2.00
C CYS A 133 -2.44 -2.12 -2.82
N ILE A 134 -1.33 -2.86 -2.91
CA ILE A 134 -1.20 -4.11 -3.67
C ILE A 134 -0.64 -5.27 -2.85
N ALA A 135 -0.20 -5.04 -1.61
CA ALA A 135 0.44 -6.04 -0.77
C ALA A 135 -0.25 -6.20 0.59
N MET A 136 -0.15 -5.17 1.42
CA MET A 136 -0.59 -5.22 2.82
C MET A 136 -2.10 -5.39 2.95
N VAL A 137 -2.87 -4.93 1.97
CA VAL A 137 -4.34 -5.06 1.96
C VAL A 137 -4.82 -6.50 2.09
N ILE A 138 -4.12 -7.48 1.52
CA ILE A 138 -4.47 -8.90 1.65
C ILE A 138 -4.36 -9.35 3.10
N ILE A 139 -3.32 -8.90 3.81
CA ILE A 139 -3.10 -9.21 5.23
C ILE A 139 -4.25 -8.63 6.06
N TRP A 140 -4.56 -7.35 5.89
CA TRP A 140 -5.65 -6.71 6.62
C TRP A 140 -7.01 -7.34 6.34
N ASN A 141 -7.24 -7.70 5.08
CA ASN A 141 -8.44 -8.40 4.64
C ASN A 141 -8.57 -9.78 5.34
N ASP A 142 -7.51 -10.57 5.34
CA ASP A 142 -7.50 -11.89 5.98
C ASP A 142 -7.73 -11.80 7.49
N LEU A 143 -7.06 -10.84 8.16
CA LEU A 143 -7.23 -10.60 9.60
C LEU A 143 -8.65 -10.18 9.96
N ALA A 144 -9.29 -9.38 9.11
CA ALA A 144 -10.68 -8.94 9.26
C ALA A 144 -11.71 -9.95 8.73
N CYS A 145 -11.31 -11.16 8.34
CA CYS A 145 -12.19 -12.19 7.77
C CYS A 145 -12.94 -11.72 6.51
N GLY A 146 -12.29 -10.94 5.65
CA GLY A 146 -12.82 -10.52 4.34
C GLY A 146 -12.76 -11.65 3.30
N ASP A 147 -13.26 -11.37 2.11
CA ASP A 147 -13.21 -12.29 0.96
C ASP A 147 -11.81 -12.25 0.33
N ARG A 148 -11.03 -13.29 0.57
CA ARG A 148 -9.62 -13.38 0.13
C ARG A 148 -9.50 -13.46 -1.39
N GLU A 149 -10.44 -14.14 -2.07
CA GLU A 149 -10.40 -14.26 -3.52
C GLU A 149 -10.71 -12.92 -4.18
N ALA A 150 -11.75 -12.25 -3.70
CA ALA A 150 -12.09 -10.91 -4.16
C ALA A 150 -10.93 -9.92 -3.92
N ALA A 151 -10.30 -9.94 -2.73
CA ALA A 151 -9.13 -9.11 -2.43
C ALA A 151 -7.98 -9.34 -3.42
N ALA A 152 -7.66 -10.60 -3.70
CA ALA A 152 -6.57 -10.95 -4.63
C ALA A 152 -6.82 -10.41 -6.04
N VAL A 153 -8.07 -10.41 -6.50
CA VAL A 153 -8.43 -9.89 -7.83
C VAL A 153 -8.44 -8.37 -7.85
N LEU A 154 -8.98 -7.71 -6.83
CA LEU A 154 -8.95 -6.25 -6.74
C LEU A 154 -7.51 -5.73 -6.68
N VAL A 155 -6.62 -6.44 -5.97
CA VAL A 155 -5.18 -6.16 -5.94
C VAL A 155 -4.54 -6.31 -7.31
N ALA A 156 -4.84 -7.40 -8.03
CA ALA A 156 -4.33 -7.62 -9.37
C ALA A 156 -4.80 -6.51 -10.34
N LEU A 157 -6.06 -6.12 -10.26
CA LEU A 157 -6.64 -5.03 -11.02
C LEU A 157 -5.93 -3.70 -10.70
N ASN A 158 -5.80 -3.37 -9.42
CA ASN A 158 -5.10 -2.16 -8.98
C ASN A 158 -3.65 -2.13 -9.46
N SER A 159 -2.95 -3.27 -9.43
CA SER A 159 -1.56 -3.37 -9.90
C SER A 159 -1.41 -3.00 -11.38
N VAL A 160 -2.34 -3.46 -12.22
CA VAL A 160 -2.33 -3.14 -13.65
C VAL A 160 -2.76 -1.69 -13.89
N PHE A 161 -3.83 -1.25 -13.24
CA PHE A 161 -4.33 0.12 -13.41
C PHE A 161 -3.31 1.18 -12.97
N GLN A 162 -2.55 0.94 -11.90
CA GLN A 162 -1.56 1.90 -11.42
C GLN A 162 -0.52 2.25 -12.48
N VAL A 163 -0.11 1.32 -13.33
CA VAL A 163 0.91 1.57 -14.36
C VAL A 163 0.49 2.72 -15.30
N PHE A 164 -0.80 2.80 -15.60
CA PHE A 164 -1.33 3.80 -16.52
C PHE A 164 -1.94 5.00 -15.77
N MET A 165 -2.80 4.72 -14.82
CA MET A 165 -3.61 5.76 -14.16
C MET A 165 -2.78 6.63 -13.22
N PHE A 166 -1.70 6.13 -12.62
CA PHE A 166 -0.90 6.91 -11.71
C PHE A 166 -0.30 8.15 -12.37
N ALA A 167 0.27 8.02 -13.57
CA ALA A 167 0.84 9.14 -14.31
C ALA A 167 -0.24 10.14 -14.77
N VAL A 168 -1.37 9.64 -15.26
CA VAL A 168 -2.50 10.47 -15.72
C VAL A 168 -3.09 11.26 -14.55
N LEU A 169 -3.38 10.60 -13.44
CA LEU A 169 -3.93 11.25 -12.25
C LEU A 169 -2.88 12.16 -11.58
N GLY A 170 -1.60 11.79 -11.59
CA GLY A 170 -0.52 12.63 -11.11
C GLY A 170 -0.47 13.97 -11.85
N TRP A 171 -0.47 13.92 -13.17
CA TRP A 171 -0.56 15.12 -13.99
C TRP A 171 -1.84 15.93 -13.71
N PHE A 172 -2.99 15.26 -13.62
CA PHE A 172 -4.26 15.92 -13.36
C PHE A 172 -4.27 16.63 -12.00
N TYR A 173 -3.95 15.94 -10.91
CA TYR A 173 -4.04 16.50 -9.56
C TYR A 173 -2.89 17.43 -9.18
N LEU A 174 -1.72 17.30 -9.81
CA LEU A 174 -0.57 18.16 -9.50
C LEU A 174 -0.47 19.39 -10.40
N SER A 175 -1.03 19.34 -11.62
CA SER A 175 -0.89 20.40 -12.60
C SER A 175 -2.23 20.96 -13.08
N VAL A 176 -3.13 20.09 -13.60
CA VAL A 176 -4.36 20.56 -14.28
C VAL A 176 -5.36 21.14 -13.29
N LEU A 177 -5.71 20.37 -12.25
CA LEU A 177 -6.76 20.75 -11.31
C LEU A 177 -6.38 21.99 -10.48
N PRO A 178 -5.16 22.13 -9.93
CA PRO A 178 -4.74 23.35 -9.28
C PRO A 178 -4.79 24.57 -10.23
N GLY A 179 -4.37 24.39 -11.49
CA GLY A 179 -4.45 25.45 -12.50
C GLY A 179 -5.88 25.91 -12.77
N TRP A 180 -6.86 25.00 -12.84
CA TRP A 180 -8.28 25.36 -13.02
C TRP A 180 -8.86 26.10 -11.80
N LEU A 181 -8.36 25.79 -10.60
CA LEU A 181 -8.78 26.42 -9.35
C LEU A 181 -8.07 27.76 -9.10
N GLY A 182 -7.11 28.16 -9.95
CA GLY A 182 -6.29 29.34 -9.74
C GLY A 182 -5.33 29.22 -8.56
N TRP A 183 -4.99 27.99 -8.15
CA TRP A 183 -4.08 27.71 -7.06
C TRP A 183 -2.64 27.52 -7.58
N GLU A 184 -1.67 27.68 -6.68
CA GLU A 184 -0.28 27.42 -7.03
C GLU A 184 -0.12 25.97 -7.53
N GLN A 185 0.38 25.85 -8.76
CA GLN A 185 0.79 24.55 -9.27
C GLN A 185 2.04 24.10 -8.53
N ALA A 186 2.27 22.82 -8.42
CA ALA A 186 3.52 22.30 -7.86
C ALA A 186 4.70 23.00 -8.55
N THR A 187 5.53 23.68 -7.75
CA THR A 187 6.57 24.63 -8.21
C THR A 187 7.70 24.02 -9.04
N ILE A 188 7.67 22.72 -9.25
CA ILE A 188 8.58 22.01 -10.14
C ILE A 188 7.78 21.59 -11.36
N ASP A 189 8.36 21.84 -12.55
CA ASP A 189 7.87 21.31 -13.83
C ASP A 189 7.78 19.78 -13.78
N THR A 190 6.75 19.29 -13.08
CA THR A 190 6.45 17.85 -13.04
C THR A 190 5.95 17.44 -14.42
N SER A 191 6.91 17.12 -15.26
CA SER A 191 6.58 16.56 -16.56
C SER A 191 5.81 15.26 -16.34
N PRO A 192 4.62 15.11 -16.95
CA PRO A 192 3.89 13.83 -16.93
C PRO A 192 4.77 12.64 -17.33
N TRP A 193 5.78 12.90 -18.16
CA TRP A 193 6.75 11.92 -18.59
C TRP A 193 7.69 11.47 -17.44
N GLN A 194 8.12 12.35 -16.56
CA GLN A 194 8.95 11.97 -15.40
C GLN A 194 8.19 11.07 -14.45
N ILE A 195 6.93 11.39 -14.16
CA ILE A 195 6.06 10.53 -13.35
C ILE A 195 5.87 9.18 -14.05
N ALA A 196 5.55 9.17 -15.33
CA ALA A 196 5.36 7.94 -16.11
C ALA A 196 6.64 7.08 -16.14
N LYS A 197 7.81 7.70 -16.38
CA LYS A 197 9.12 7.02 -16.35
C LYS A 197 9.37 6.35 -14.98
N SER A 198 9.13 7.08 -13.89
CA SER A 198 9.30 6.57 -12.52
C SER A 198 8.37 5.39 -12.24
N VAL A 199 7.09 5.50 -12.63
CA VAL A 199 6.12 4.41 -12.48
C VAL A 199 6.52 3.19 -13.31
N LEU A 200 6.98 3.39 -14.54
CA LEU A 200 7.44 2.28 -15.38
C LEU A 200 8.65 1.58 -14.80
N ILE A 201 9.60 2.32 -14.23
CA ILE A 201 10.81 1.73 -13.61
C ILE A 201 10.44 1.00 -12.32
N PHE A 202 9.77 1.66 -11.37
CA PHE A 202 9.58 1.13 -10.02
C PHE A 202 8.34 0.25 -9.84
N LEU A 203 7.39 0.31 -10.77
CA LEU A 203 6.22 -0.57 -10.80
C LEU A 203 6.19 -1.44 -12.05
N GLY A 204 6.37 -0.89 -13.24
CA GLY A 204 6.25 -1.61 -14.52
C GLY A 204 7.26 -2.74 -14.65
N ILE A 205 8.54 -2.48 -14.37
CA ILE A 205 9.59 -3.51 -14.44
C ILE A 205 9.35 -4.61 -13.39
N PRO A 206 9.14 -4.33 -12.09
CA PRO A 206 8.82 -5.37 -11.12
C PRO A 206 7.50 -6.11 -11.41
N LEU A 207 6.49 -5.44 -11.97
CA LEU A 207 5.24 -6.05 -12.39
C LEU A 207 5.48 -7.09 -13.49
N LEU A 208 6.21 -6.70 -14.54
CA LEU A 208 6.56 -7.60 -15.62
C LEU A 208 7.42 -8.77 -15.13
N ALA A 209 8.42 -8.49 -14.29
CA ALA A 209 9.27 -9.51 -13.69
C ALA A 209 8.45 -10.48 -12.81
N GLY A 210 7.55 -9.98 -11.98
CA GLY A 210 6.66 -10.79 -11.14
C GLY A 210 5.71 -11.64 -11.96
N TYR A 211 5.09 -11.08 -13.01
CA TYR A 211 4.24 -11.81 -13.96
C TYR A 211 5.00 -12.92 -14.67
N LEU A 212 6.18 -12.62 -15.23
CA LEU A 212 7.01 -13.60 -15.92
C LEU A 212 7.51 -14.68 -14.97
N SER A 213 7.97 -14.33 -13.79
CA SER A 213 8.40 -15.29 -12.75
C SER A 213 7.28 -16.28 -12.40
N ARG A 214 6.04 -15.76 -12.21
CA ARG A 214 4.89 -16.62 -11.94
C ARG A 214 4.60 -17.53 -13.14
N ARG A 215 4.44 -16.96 -14.32
CA ARG A 215 4.08 -17.73 -15.53
C ARG A 215 5.12 -18.81 -15.88
N LEU A 216 6.40 -18.44 -15.83
CA LEU A 216 7.50 -19.37 -16.17
C LEU A 216 7.73 -20.37 -15.03
N GLY A 217 7.69 -19.95 -13.77
CA GLY A 217 7.86 -20.82 -12.61
C GLY A 217 6.73 -21.84 -12.48
N GLU A 218 5.48 -21.43 -12.66
CA GLU A 218 4.32 -22.35 -12.64
C GLU A 218 4.37 -23.32 -13.83
N LYS A 219 4.80 -22.86 -15.01
CA LYS A 219 4.96 -23.73 -16.19
C LYS A 219 6.09 -24.76 -16.02
N ALA A 220 7.21 -24.37 -15.41
CA ALA A 220 8.41 -25.20 -15.29
C ALA A 220 8.35 -26.19 -14.12
N LYS A 221 7.84 -25.77 -12.96
CA LYS A 221 7.86 -26.54 -11.69
C LYS A 221 6.49 -26.72 -11.04
N GLY A 222 5.45 -26.19 -11.65
CA GLY A 222 4.08 -26.26 -11.13
C GLY A 222 3.75 -25.18 -10.12
N ARG A 223 2.44 -24.94 -9.96
CA ARG A 223 1.88 -23.91 -9.07
C ARG A 223 2.23 -24.13 -7.61
N GLN A 224 2.17 -25.40 -7.15
CA GLN A 224 2.46 -25.74 -5.76
C GLN A 224 3.90 -25.36 -5.38
N TRP A 225 4.87 -25.63 -6.24
CA TRP A 225 6.25 -25.22 -6.02
C TRP A 225 6.38 -23.68 -5.97
N TYR A 226 5.70 -22.97 -6.87
CA TYR A 226 5.77 -21.51 -6.88
C TYR A 226 5.21 -20.90 -5.60
N GLU A 227 4.01 -21.36 -5.17
CA GLU A 227 3.33 -20.81 -3.99
C GLU A 227 3.95 -21.28 -2.66
N GLN A 228 4.42 -22.52 -2.56
CA GLN A 228 4.91 -23.11 -1.28
C GLN A 228 6.43 -23.07 -1.12
N SER A 229 7.21 -22.96 -2.19
CA SER A 229 8.67 -22.98 -2.12
C SER A 229 9.32 -21.68 -2.58
N PHE A 230 8.85 -21.08 -3.67
CA PHE A 230 9.43 -19.87 -4.23
C PHE A 230 8.98 -18.60 -3.49
N LEU A 231 7.67 -18.38 -3.38
CA LEU A 231 7.13 -17.17 -2.73
C LEU A 231 7.53 -17.03 -1.26
N PRO A 232 7.58 -18.10 -0.42
CA PRO A 232 8.06 -17.98 0.95
C PRO A 232 9.53 -17.56 1.07
N LYS A 233 10.38 -17.91 0.08
CA LYS A 233 11.80 -17.52 0.04
C LYS A 233 12.00 -16.07 -0.41
N VAL A 234 11.19 -15.64 -1.35
CA VAL A 234 11.31 -14.30 -1.96
C VAL A 234 10.52 -13.26 -1.17
N GLY A 235 9.41 -13.66 -0.54
CA GLY A 235 8.50 -12.78 0.20
C GLY A 235 9.18 -11.87 1.24
N PRO A 236 10.08 -12.36 2.10
CA PRO A 236 10.76 -11.55 3.12
C PRO A 236 11.63 -10.42 2.55
N TRP A 237 12.09 -10.54 1.32
CA TRP A 237 12.90 -9.51 0.68
C TRP A 237 12.15 -8.18 0.49
N ALA A 238 10.82 -8.22 0.41
CA ALA A 238 10.01 -7.00 0.42
C ALA A 238 10.25 -6.17 1.68
N LEU A 239 10.23 -6.83 2.86
CA LEU A 239 10.48 -6.16 4.13
C LEU A 239 11.95 -5.69 4.25
N TYR A 240 12.90 -6.52 3.83
CA TYR A 240 14.32 -6.13 3.89
C TYR A 240 14.60 -4.92 2.97
N GLY A 241 14.03 -4.91 1.77
CA GLY A 241 14.11 -3.77 0.85
C GLY A 241 13.48 -2.50 1.45
N LEU A 242 12.31 -2.62 2.09
CA LEU A 242 11.65 -1.52 2.79
C LEU A 242 12.53 -0.94 3.90
N LEU A 243 12.98 -1.79 4.83
CA LEU A 243 13.80 -1.35 5.97
C LEU A 243 15.13 -0.75 5.51
N PHE A 244 15.79 -1.35 4.52
CA PHE A 244 17.00 -0.80 3.91
C PHE A 244 16.77 0.59 3.31
N THR A 245 15.67 0.76 2.55
CA THR A 245 15.33 2.05 1.96
C THR A 245 15.02 3.09 3.04
N ILE A 246 14.31 2.72 4.11
CA ILE A 246 14.03 3.62 5.24
C ILE A 246 15.36 4.04 5.92
N VAL A 247 16.28 3.11 6.18
CA VAL A 247 17.59 3.45 6.78
C VAL A 247 18.31 4.51 5.95
N ILE A 248 18.39 4.32 4.62
CA ILE A 248 19.08 5.26 3.74
C ILE A 248 18.35 6.63 3.71
N LEU A 249 17.03 6.62 3.60
CA LEU A 249 16.25 7.87 3.57
C LEU A 249 16.38 8.66 4.86
N PHE A 250 16.35 7.99 6.00
CA PHE A 250 16.54 8.64 7.29
C PHE A 250 17.99 9.07 7.53
N ALA A 251 18.96 8.40 6.93
CA ALA A 251 20.34 8.87 6.92
C ALA A 251 20.48 10.18 6.12
N LEU A 252 19.79 10.30 4.99
CA LEU A 252 19.81 11.49 4.13
C LEU A 252 18.97 12.65 4.69
N GLN A 253 17.82 12.35 5.31
CA GLN A 253 16.83 13.36 5.74
C GLN A 253 16.82 13.61 7.26
N GLY A 254 17.70 12.95 8.00
CA GLY A 254 17.64 12.90 9.46
C GLY A 254 17.65 14.26 10.14
N GLU A 255 18.43 15.19 9.62
CA GLU A 255 18.50 16.55 10.12
C GLU A 255 17.18 17.30 9.92
N GLN A 256 16.53 17.14 8.78
CA GLN A 256 15.25 17.80 8.48
C GLN A 256 14.12 17.24 9.37
N ILE A 257 14.09 15.93 9.59
CA ILE A 257 13.06 15.26 10.39
C ILE A 257 13.15 15.66 11.87
N THR A 258 14.36 15.64 12.42
CA THR A 258 14.60 15.96 13.84
C THR A 258 14.43 17.46 14.16
N SER A 259 14.69 18.33 13.18
CA SER A 259 14.50 19.77 13.36
C SER A 259 13.04 20.22 13.23
N ARG A 260 12.16 19.40 12.61
CA ARG A 260 10.76 19.74 12.31
C ARG A 260 9.73 18.67 12.71
N PRO A 261 9.71 18.19 13.98
CA PRO A 261 8.79 17.12 14.40
C PRO A 261 7.31 17.51 14.26
N TRP A 262 7.00 18.81 14.31
CA TRP A 262 5.66 19.33 14.12
C TRP A 262 5.14 19.14 12.70
N ASP A 263 6.01 19.25 11.69
CA ASP A 263 5.65 19.01 10.29
C ASP A 263 5.29 17.55 10.07
N VAL A 264 6.03 16.63 10.70
CA VAL A 264 5.73 15.18 10.65
C VAL A 264 4.36 14.90 11.26
N ALA A 265 4.02 15.51 12.40
CA ALA A 265 2.70 15.40 13.01
C ALA A 265 1.59 15.96 12.10
N ARG A 266 1.85 17.07 11.40
CA ARG A 266 0.92 17.65 10.42
C ARG A 266 0.69 16.77 9.21
N ILE A 267 1.70 16.04 8.73
CA ILE A 267 1.55 15.04 7.64
C ILE A 267 0.65 13.88 8.09
N ALA A 268 0.73 13.48 9.36
CA ALA A 268 -0.05 12.36 9.87
C ALA A 268 -1.57 12.64 9.90
N LEU A 269 -1.99 13.89 10.14
CA LEU A 269 -3.40 14.25 10.30
C LEU A 269 -4.25 13.96 9.03
N PRO A 270 -3.88 14.43 7.82
CA PRO A 270 -4.63 14.10 6.60
C PRO A 270 -4.61 12.61 6.30
N LEU A 271 -3.55 11.87 6.63
CA LEU A 271 -3.50 10.42 6.47
C LEU A 271 -4.51 9.72 7.39
N LEU A 272 -4.57 10.10 8.66
CA LEU A 272 -5.56 9.57 9.61
C LEU A 272 -7.00 9.82 9.14
N ALA A 273 -7.28 11.04 8.71
CA ALA A 273 -8.59 11.39 8.16
C ALA A 273 -8.90 10.58 6.89
N TYR A 274 -7.93 10.44 6.00
CA TYR A 274 -8.06 9.66 4.78
C TYR A 274 -8.41 8.19 5.07
N PHE A 275 -7.67 7.51 5.94
CA PHE A 275 -7.94 6.12 6.29
C PHE A 275 -9.34 5.94 6.89
N ALA A 276 -9.73 6.82 7.81
CA ALA A 276 -11.05 6.76 8.45
C ALA A 276 -12.18 6.96 7.44
N ILE A 277 -12.08 7.97 6.57
CA ILE A 277 -13.12 8.32 5.59
C ILE A 277 -13.19 7.26 4.49
N MET A 278 -12.05 6.80 3.94
CA MET A 278 -12.04 5.82 2.86
C MET A 278 -12.51 4.45 3.34
N TRP A 279 -12.05 4.02 4.52
CA TRP A 279 -12.51 2.76 5.11
C TRP A 279 -14.00 2.84 5.46
N GLY A 280 -14.45 3.90 6.12
CA GLY A 280 -15.86 4.11 6.46
C GLY A 280 -16.75 4.22 5.22
N GLY A 281 -16.29 4.94 4.19
CA GLY A 281 -16.96 5.04 2.89
C GLY A 281 -17.07 3.70 2.18
N GLY A 282 -16.03 2.85 2.24
CA GLY A 282 -16.05 1.48 1.74
C GLY A 282 -17.06 0.62 2.47
N TYR A 283 -17.11 0.69 3.81
CA TYR A 283 -18.12 0.00 4.62
C TYR A 283 -19.54 0.47 4.32
N LEU A 284 -19.75 1.78 4.23
CA LEU A 284 -21.05 2.36 3.89
C LEU A 284 -21.52 1.88 2.49
N THR A 285 -20.64 1.95 1.51
CA THR A 285 -20.92 1.49 0.13
C THR A 285 -21.28 0.01 0.11
N GLY A 286 -20.50 -0.84 0.79
CA GLY A 286 -20.74 -2.27 0.87
C GLY A 286 -22.08 -2.60 1.56
N ALA A 287 -22.42 -1.88 2.64
CA ALA A 287 -23.69 -2.02 3.35
C ALA A 287 -24.88 -1.61 2.49
N VAL A 288 -24.82 -0.46 1.81
CA VAL A 288 -25.88 0.05 0.91
C VAL A 288 -26.10 -0.91 -0.27
N LEU A 289 -25.03 -1.44 -0.84
CA LEU A 289 -25.10 -2.40 -1.95
C LEU A 289 -25.41 -3.83 -1.52
N ARG A 290 -25.51 -4.07 -0.20
CA ARG A 290 -25.79 -5.39 0.40
C ARG A 290 -24.79 -6.48 -0.04
N LEU A 291 -23.51 -6.16 -0.04
CA LEU A 291 -22.44 -7.08 -0.47
C LEU A 291 -22.16 -8.20 0.56
N GLY A 292 -22.74 -8.11 1.77
CA GLY A 292 -22.41 -8.96 2.89
C GLY A 292 -21.08 -8.59 3.55
N TYR A 293 -20.81 -9.14 4.75
CA TYR A 293 -19.67 -8.75 5.57
C TYR A 293 -18.32 -8.91 4.85
N GLN A 294 -18.06 -10.08 4.28
CA GLN A 294 -16.76 -10.43 3.71
C GLN A 294 -16.36 -9.47 2.57
N ARG A 295 -17.26 -9.26 1.60
CA ARG A 295 -17.00 -8.36 0.45
C ARG A 295 -17.00 -6.90 0.83
N THR A 296 -17.82 -6.49 1.81
CA THR A 296 -17.79 -5.14 2.38
C THR A 296 -16.44 -4.85 3.03
N THR A 297 -15.93 -5.78 3.83
CA THR A 297 -14.60 -5.70 4.45
C THR A 297 -13.51 -5.61 3.40
N THR A 298 -13.55 -6.45 2.37
CA THR A 298 -12.61 -6.41 1.25
C THR A 298 -12.63 -5.05 0.54
N LEU A 299 -13.82 -4.53 0.23
CA LEU A 299 -13.98 -3.23 -0.41
C LEU A 299 -13.38 -2.10 0.45
N ALA A 300 -13.65 -2.10 1.75
CA ALA A 300 -13.19 -1.07 2.67
C ALA A 300 -11.66 -1.04 2.80
N PHE A 301 -11.03 -2.20 2.99
CA PHE A 301 -9.56 -2.27 3.10
C PHE A 301 -8.86 -1.97 1.77
N THR A 302 -9.41 -2.41 0.64
CA THR A 302 -8.84 -2.06 -0.67
C THR A 302 -8.98 -0.58 -0.99
N ALA A 303 -10.03 0.08 -0.53
CA ALA A 303 -10.22 1.51 -0.71
C ALA A 303 -9.32 2.36 0.21
N ALA A 304 -9.09 1.91 1.45
CA ALA A 304 -8.32 2.67 2.44
C ALA A 304 -6.81 2.56 2.21
N GLY A 305 -6.29 1.37 1.85
CA GLY A 305 -4.85 1.15 1.76
C GLY A 305 -4.18 1.87 0.58
N ASN A 306 -2.98 2.38 0.83
CA ASN A 306 -2.12 3.02 -0.17
C ASN A 306 -0.85 2.19 -0.42
N ASN A 307 -0.21 2.43 -1.56
CA ASN A 307 1.09 1.87 -1.90
C ASN A 307 2.16 2.93 -1.63
N PHE A 308 2.57 3.03 -0.37
CA PHE A 308 3.57 4.01 0.03
C PHE A 308 4.91 3.76 -0.64
N GLU A 309 5.24 2.52 -0.90
CA GLU A 309 6.47 2.11 -1.55
C GLU A 309 6.58 2.72 -2.96
N LEU A 310 5.52 2.63 -3.74
CA LEU A 310 5.46 3.27 -5.05
C LEU A 310 5.47 4.79 -4.93
N ALA A 311 4.72 5.34 -3.99
CA ALA A 311 4.65 6.78 -3.76
C ALA A 311 6.03 7.35 -3.40
N ILE A 312 6.77 6.70 -2.50
CA ILE A 312 8.14 7.05 -2.13
C ILE A 312 9.05 6.96 -3.36
N ALA A 313 8.97 5.87 -4.12
CA ALA A 313 9.78 5.67 -5.31
C ALA A 313 9.59 6.79 -6.34
N VAL A 314 8.33 7.16 -6.61
CA VAL A 314 7.99 8.25 -7.54
C VAL A 314 8.42 9.61 -6.98
N ALA A 315 8.19 9.87 -5.69
CA ALA A 315 8.59 11.12 -5.05
C ALA A 315 10.11 11.31 -5.10
N ILE A 316 10.89 10.28 -4.79
CA ILE A 316 12.37 10.32 -4.87
C ILE A 316 12.83 10.55 -6.31
N ALA A 317 12.28 9.81 -7.25
CA ALA A 317 12.66 9.87 -8.65
C ALA A 317 12.32 11.22 -9.31
N THR A 318 11.29 11.91 -8.78
CA THR A 318 10.80 13.17 -9.36
C THR A 318 11.36 14.39 -8.64
N TYR A 319 11.50 14.33 -7.32
CA TYR A 319 11.84 15.48 -6.48
C TYR A 319 13.15 15.32 -5.71
N GLY A 320 13.73 14.12 -5.72
CA GLY A 320 14.94 13.79 -4.98
C GLY A 320 14.69 13.15 -3.62
N ALA A 321 15.72 12.45 -3.12
CA ALA A 321 15.62 11.68 -1.88
C ALA A 321 15.48 12.54 -0.61
N THR A 322 15.99 13.78 -0.64
CA THR A 322 15.94 14.74 0.48
C THR A 322 14.72 15.66 0.43
N SER A 323 13.79 15.46 -0.51
CA SER A 323 12.61 16.30 -0.68
C SER A 323 11.56 16.10 0.40
N GLY A 324 10.78 17.13 0.69
CA GLY A 324 9.60 17.02 1.56
C GLY A 324 8.54 16.07 1.00
N GLN A 325 8.44 15.94 -0.31
CA GLN A 325 7.56 14.98 -0.99
C GLN A 325 7.92 13.52 -0.63
N ALA A 326 9.21 13.19 -0.65
CA ALA A 326 9.68 11.87 -0.25
C ALA A 326 9.45 11.62 1.26
N LEU A 327 9.67 12.63 2.10
CA LEU A 327 9.39 12.55 3.54
C LEU A 327 7.92 12.24 3.83
N ALA A 328 6.98 12.88 3.14
CA ALA A 328 5.55 12.60 3.31
C ALA A 328 5.20 11.13 3.01
N GLY A 329 5.86 10.54 2.00
CA GLY A 329 5.74 9.12 1.70
C GLY A 329 6.29 8.22 2.81
N VAL A 330 7.44 8.57 3.40
CA VAL A 330 8.10 7.77 4.45
C VAL A 330 7.32 7.77 5.77
N VAL A 331 6.65 8.86 6.10
CA VAL A 331 5.75 8.95 7.28
C VAL A 331 4.54 8.01 7.13
N GLY A 332 4.13 7.73 5.89
CA GLY A 332 2.92 6.96 5.59
C GLY A 332 2.85 5.58 6.26
N PRO A 333 3.80 4.67 6.05
CA PRO A 333 3.77 3.33 6.63
C PRO A 333 3.75 3.33 8.17
N LEU A 334 4.38 4.34 8.80
CA LEU A 334 4.38 4.49 10.25
C LEU A 334 2.96 4.73 10.79
N ILE A 335 2.14 5.46 10.04
CA ILE A 335 0.75 5.78 10.40
C ILE A 335 -0.21 4.67 9.93
N GLU A 336 -0.01 4.15 8.72
CA GLU A 336 -0.90 3.16 8.10
C GLU A 336 -1.04 1.91 8.97
N VAL A 337 0.06 1.30 9.39
CA VAL A 337 0.03 0.00 10.06
C VAL A 337 -0.75 0.03 11.37
N PRO A 338 -0.52 0.95 12.32
CA PRO A 338 -1.32 1.04 13.54
C PRO A 338 -2.81 1.31 13.27
N VAL A 339 -3.10 2.19 12.30
CA VAL A 339 -4.47 2.56 11.96
C VAL A 339 -5.22 1.38 11.34
N LEU A 340 -4.64 0.70 10.36
CA LEU A 340 -5.30 -0.44 9.72
C LEU A 340 -5.47 -1.62 10.66
N VAL A 341 -4.53 -1.86 11.60
CA VAL A 341 -4.72 -2.82 12.70
C VAL A 341 -5.94 -2.42 13.55
N ALA A 342 -6.06 -1.17 13.94
CA ALA A 342 -7.24 -0.69 14.68
C ALA A 342 -8.53 -0.90 13.88
N LEU A 343 -8.52 -0.60 12.58
CA LEU A 343 -9.67 -0.80 11.69
C LEU A 343 -10.01 -2.29 11.48
N VAL A 344 -9.06 -3.22 11.59
CA VAL A 344 -9.34 -4.66 11.64
C VAL A 344 -10.21 -4.99 12.87
N TYR A 345 -9.85 -4.49 14.05
CA TYR A 345 -10.68 -4.70 15.26
C TYR A 345 -12.07 -4.08 15.12
N VAL A 346 -12.17 -2.88 14.56
CA VAL A 346 -13.47 -2.25 14.28
C VAL A 346 -14.28 -3.08 13.30
N SER A 347 -13.66 -3.60 12.23
CA SER A 347 -14.33 -4.50 11.26
C SER A 347 -14.92 -5.72 11.94
N LEU A 348 -14.13 -6.41 12.77
CA LEU A 348 -14.58 -7.59 13.51
C LEU A 348 -15.75 -7.27 14.46
N ALA A 349 -15.72 -6.10 15.11
CA ALA A 349 -16.83 -5.63 15.95
C ALA A 349 -18.09 -5.34 15.14
N LEU A 350 -17.97 -4.82 13.91
CA LEU A 350 -19.07 -4.53 13.01
C LEU A 350 -19.70 -5.79 12.40
N ARG A 351 -19.00 -6.95 12.42
CA ARG A 351 -19.52 -8.22 11.86
C ARG A 351 -20.89 -8.59 12.38
N ARG A 352 -21.19 -8.29 13.64
CA ARG A 352 -22.50 -8.56 14.29
C ARG A 352 -23.69 -7.84 13.65
N PHE A 353 -23.46 -6.75 12.92
CA PHE A 353 -24.50 -5.98 12.25
C PHE A 353 -24.84 -6.47 10.84
N PHE A 354 -24.06 -7.42 10.32
CA PHE A 354 -24.32 -8.03 9.02
C PHE A 354 -25.16 -9.30 9.19
N PRO A 355 -26.20 -9.52 8.36
CA PRO A 355 -26.96 -10.75 8.38
C PRO A 355 -26.06 -11.97 8.21
N ALA A 356 -26.35 -13.05 8.93
CA ALA A 356 -25.68 -14.33 8.69
C ALA A 356 -25.88 -14.75 7.22
N PRO A 357 -24.86 -15.36 6.57
CA PRO A 357 -25.03 -15.88 5.21
C PRO A 357 -26.20 -16.84 5.16
N GLY A 358 -27.14 -16.61 4.24
CA GLY A 358 -28.30 -17.49 4.06
C GLY A 358 -27.86 -18.94 3.72
N PRO A 359 -28.69 -19.95 3.99
CA PRO A 359 -28.38 -21.34 3.66
C PRO A 359 -28.30 -21.48 2.13
N GLY A 360 -27.09 -21.46 1.59
CA GLY A 360 -26.77 -21.52 0.15
C GLY A 360 -25.50 -20.77 -0.25
N GLN A 361 -24.95 -19.91 0.60
CA GLN A 361 -23.64 -19.28 0.42
C GLN A 361 -22.62 -19.97 1.34
N SER A 362 -22.40 -21.28 1.12
CA SER A 362 -21.35 -22.01 1.80
C SER A 362 -19.99 -21.48 1.31
N SER A 363 -19.13 -21.10 2.26
CA SER A 363 -17.70 -20.95 2.04
C SER A 363 -17.16 -22.19 1.29
N PRO A 364 -16.26 -22.05 0.33
CA PRO A 364 -15.62 -23.21 -0.27
C PRO A 364 -14.98 -24.05 0.85
N PRO A 365 -15.03 -25.39 0.73
CA PRO A 365 -14.50 -26.28 1.75
C PRO A 365 -13.03 -25.96 2.00
N THR A 366 -12.69 -25.70 3.25
CA THR A 366 -11.32 -25.80 3.74
C THR A 366 -10.86 -27.23 3.43
N GLU A 367 -10.07 -27.44 2.38
CA GLU A 367 -9.36 -28.69 2.17
C GLU A 367 -8.57 -29.00 3.43
N GLY A 368 -9.09 -29.98 4.15
CA GLY A 368 -8.45 -30.52 5.34
C GLY A 368 -7.05 -30.98 4.97
N ILE A 369 -6.08 -30.49 5.71
CA ILE A 369 -4.75 -31.11 5.80
C ILE A 369 -5.01 -32.52 6.30
N ARG A 370 -5.04 -33.48 5.38
CA ARG A 370 -5.01 -34.90 5.69
C ARG A 370 -3.61 -35.18 6.20
N ASN A 371 -3.48 -35.32 7.51
CA ASN A 371 -2.34 -35.98 8.14
C ASN A 371 -2.41 -37.48 7.72
N ASP A 372 -1.69 -37.83 6.66
CA ASP A 372 -1.26 -39.22 6.47
C ASP A 372 0.21 -39.31 6.87
N ARG A 373 0.42 -40.28 7.74
CA ARG A 373 1.60 -40.68 8.53
C ARG A 373 2.86 -40.96 7.68
#